data_5c4eff64c21588a6b3c15ab033e2631d
#
_entry.id   5c4eff64c21588a6b3c15ab033e2631d
#
_cell.length_a   1.000
_cell.length_b   1.000
_cell.length_c   1.000
_cell.angle_alpha   90.00
_cell.angle_beta   90.00
_cell.angle_gamma   90.00
#
_symmetry.space_group_name_H-M   'P 1'
#
loop_
_entity.id
_entity.type
_entity.pdbx_description
1 polymer ?
#
loop_
_entity_poly.entity_id
_entity_poly.type
_entity_poly.pdbx_seq_one_letter_code
_entity_poly.pdbx_strand_id
1 'polypeptide(L)'
;MPYVRACAWWGAVPDDPENHKPKPGQKRTTRAGALTDAKTAHYPEIPEEAAYLVGALFEAGPTSAAGMGEVPLTWADLLAYQQGTAQQFQPWELRLIRRLSGEYLSESIRAKARDARAPWVTEVTAEQRSEVAQQMRDALRGMR
;
A
#
# COMPACT_ATOMS: atom_id res chain seq x y z
N MET A 1 7.90 4.39 0.89
CA MET A 1 7.69 4.91 -0.49
C MET A 1 6.19 4.91 -0.81
N PRO A 2 5.60 6.05 -1.25
CA PRO A 2 4.14 6.16 -1.42
C PRO A 2 3.54 5.14 -2.37
N TYR A 3 4.18 4.87 -3.51
CA TYR A 3 3.71 3.91 -4.51
C TYR A 3 3.58 2.48 -3.95
N VAL A 4 4.60 1.97 -3.28
CA VAL A 4 4.61 0.61 -2.70
C VAL A 4 3.49 0.46 -1.66
N ARG A 5 3.27 1.49 -0.85
CA ARG A 5 2.16 1.52 0.10
C ARG A 5 0.80 1.58 -0.59
N ALA A 6 0.67 2.33 -1.69
CA ALA A 6 -0.54 2.34 -2.49
C ALA A 6 -0.86 0.96 -3.08
N CYS A 7 0.15 0.25 -3.61
CA CYS A 7 -0.03 -1.12 -4.09
C CYS A 7 -0.52 -2.06 -2.99
N ALA A 8 0.08 -1.99 -1.80
CA ALA A 8 -0.33 -2.79 -0.65
C ALA A 8 -1.77 -2.49 -0.22
N TRP A 9 -2.16 -1.22 -0.17
CA TRP A 9 -3.50 -0.79 0.22
C TRP A 9 -4.56 -1.24 -0.80
N TRP A 10 -4.29 -1.06 -2.09
CA TRP A 10 -5.20 -1.49 -3.16
C TRP A 10 -5.32 -3.02 -3.26
N GLY A 11 -4.24 -3.75 -2.98
CA GLY A 11 -4.21 -5.21 -2.97
C GLY A 11 -4.86 -5.84 -1.74
N ALA A 12 -5.08 -5.07 -0.67
CA ALA A 12 -5.64 -5.60 0.56
C ALA A 12 -7.12 -5.96 0.40
N VAL A 13 -7.49 -7.05 1.06
CA VAL A 13 -8.90 -7.48 1.24
C VAL A 13 -9.35 -6.99 2.61
N PRO A 14 -10.31 -6.06 2.70
CA PRO A 14 -10.81 -5.58 3.98
C PRO A 14 -11.42 -6.70 4.82
N ASP A 15 -11.21 -6.64 6.13
CA ASP A 15 -11.82 -7.56 7.07
C ASP A 15 -13.34 -7.37 7.11
N ASP A 16 -14.06 -8.48 7.21
CA ASP A 16 -15.49 -8.45 7.42
C ASP A 16 -15.76 -8.30 8.94
N PRO A 17 -16.40 -7.20 9.38
CA PRO A 17 -16.68 -6.96 10.80
C PRO A 17 -17.60 -8.00 11.43
N GLU A 18 -18.43 -8.67 10.63
CA GLU A 18 -19.35 -9.70 11.09
C GLU A 18 -18.77 -11.10 11.00
N ASN A 19 -17.48 -11.20 10.65
CA ASN A 19 -16.75 -12.48 10.50
C ASN A 19 -17.48 -13.51 9.62
N HIS A 20 -18.27 -13.02 8.66
CA HIS A 20 -18.98 -13.86 7.73
C HIS A 20 -17.98 -14.66 6.87
N LYS A 21 -18.00 -15.96 7.02
CA LYS A 21 -17.28 -16.83 6.10
C LYS A 21 -17.85 -16.59 4.70
N PRO A 22 -17.02 -16.33 3.69
CA PRO A 22 -17.50 -16.16 2.34
C PRO A 22 -18.30 -17.41 1.95
N LYS A 23 -19.45 -17.19 1.30
CA LYS A 23 -20.25 -18.31 0.78
C LYS A 23 -19.40 -19.15 -0.16
N PRO A 24 -19.62 -20.47 -0.25
CA PRO A 24 -18.90 -21.31 -1.20
C PRO A 24 -18.96 -20.70 -2.62
N GLY A 25 -17.76 -20.44 -3.20
CA GLY A 25 -17.62 -19.81 -4.51
C GLY A 25 -17.52 -18.26 -4.50
N GLN A 26 -17.75 -17.60 -3.37
CA GLN A 26 -17.59 -16.16 -3.24
C GLN A 26 -16.15 -15.81 -2.86
N LYS A 27 -15.39 -15.24 -3.79
CA LYS A 27 -14.05 -14.68 -3.49
C LYS A 27 -14.19 -13.31 -2.81
N ARG A 28 -13.46 -13.11 -1.72
CA ARG A 28 -13.33 -11.77 -1.13
C ARG A 28 -12.64 -10.86 -2.15
N THR A 29 -13.17 -9.66 -2.32
CA THR A 29 -12.70 -8.70 -3.31
C THR A 29 -11.67 -7.77 -2.68
N THR A 30 -10.55 -7.53 -3.36
CA THR A 30 -9.56 -6.52 -2.96
C THR A 30 -10.16 -5.12 -3.07
N ARG A 31 -9.53 -4.13 -2.43
CA ARG A 31 -9.97 -2.73 -2.56
C ARG A 31 -9.99 -2.26 -4.02
N ALA A 32 -8.98 -2.63 -4.80
CA ALA A 32 -8.95 -2.33 -6.24
C ALA A 32 -10.08 -3.05 -6.99
N GLY A 33 -10.32 -4.31 -6.69
CA GLY A 33 -11.38 -5.10 -7.33
C GLY A 33 -12.80 -4.65 -6.98
N ALA A 34 -12.97 -3.87 -5.89
CA ALA A 34 -14.25 -3.28 -5.52
C ALA A 34 -14.56 -1.97 -6.27
N LEU A 35 -13.60 -1.42 -7.02
CA LEU A 35 -13.83 -0.23 -7.83
C LEU A 35 -14.69 -0.59 -9.06
N THR A 36 -15.68 0.25 -9.36
CA THR A 36 -16.49 0.13 -10.57
C THR A 36 -15.68 0.46 -11.82
N ASP A 37 -14.69 1.35 -11.68
CA ASP A 37 -13.73 1.70 -12.74
C ASP A 37 -12.30 1.65 -12.17
N ALA A 38 -11.48 0.73 -12.70
CA ALA A 38 -10.08 0.57 -12.30
C ALA A 38 -9.23 1.83 -12.58
N LYS A 39 -9.66 2.73 -13.47
CA LYS A 39 -9.00 4.02 -13.74
C LYS A 39 -9.06 4.98 -12.57
N THR A 40 -9.94 4.76 -11.61
CA THR A 40 -10.02 5.57 -10.38
C THR A 40 -9.00 5.18 -9.31
N ALA A 41 -8.28 4.08 -9.49
CA ALA A 41 -7.23 3.70 -8.58
C ALA A 41 -6.05 4.69 -8.69
N HIS A 42 -5.79 5.40 -7.59
CA HIS A 42 -4.68 6.35 -7.54
C HIS A 42 -3.39 5.65 -7.14
N TYR A 43 -2.39 5.74 -7.99
CA TYR A 43 -1.03 5.29 -7.71
C TYR A 43 -0.08 6.50 -7.80
N PRO A 44 0.59 6.87 -6.70
CA PRO A 44 1.61 7.91 -6.73
C PRO A 44 2.72 7.57 -7.72
N GLU A 45 3.30 8.58 -8.34
CA GLU A 45 4.40 8.40 -9.28
C GLU A 45 5.63 7.78 -8.60
N ILE A 46 6.33 6.92 -9.35
CA ILE A 46 7.61 6.35 -8.95
C ILE A 46 8.69 7.24 -9.55
N PRO A 47 9.67 7.72 -8.75
CA PRO A 47 10.86 8.35 -9.31
C PRO A 47 11.54 7.38 -10.29
N GLU A 48 11.93 7.89 -11.47
CA GLU A 48 12.50 7.08 -12.54
C GLU A 48 13.71 6.26 -12.04
N GLU A 49 14.54 6.88 -11.20
CA GLU A 49 15.74 6.28 -10.61
C GLU A 49 15.43 5.12 -9.64
N ALA A 50 14.19 5.02 -9.16
CA ALA A 50 13.77 3.98 -8.23
C ALA A 50 12.88 2.91 -8.87
N ALA A 51 12.48 3.10 -10.13
CA ALA A 51 11.51 2.22 -10.81
C ALA A 51 12.01 0.77 -10.89
N TYR A 52 13.30 0.56 -11.17
CA TYR A 52 13.89 -0.78 -11.25
C TYR A 52 13.91 -1.51 -9.89
N LEU A 53 14.09 -0.80 -8.78
CA LEU A 53 14.06 -1.39 -7.43
C LEU A 53 12.64 -1.79 -7.02
N VAL A 54 11.66 -0.98 -7.42
CA VAL A 54 10.25 -1.31 -7.23
C VAL A 54 9.86 -2.51 -8.09
N GLY A 55 10.33 -2.55 -9.34
CA GLY A 55 10.17 -3.71 -10.24
C GLY A 55 10.73 -4.98 -9.61
N ALA A 56 11.98 -4.94 -9.13
CA ALA A 56 12.63 -6.05 -8.46
C ALA A 56 11.88 -6.53 -7.21
N LEU A 57 11.35 -5.61 -6.39
CA LEU A 57 10.53 -5.94 -5.24
C LEU A 57 9.30 -6.78 -5.62
N PHE A 58 8.56 -6.36 -6.64
CA PHE A 58 7.34 -7.05 -7.05
C PHE A 58 7.63 -8.35 -7.82
N GLU A 59 8.72 -8.42 -8.57
CA GLU A 59 9.16 -9.63 -9.25
C GLU A 59 9.64 -10.70 -8.26
N ALA A 60 10.38 -10.31 -7.22
CA ALA A 60 10.79 -11.21 -6.14
C ALA A 60 9.62 -11.70 -5.27
N GLY A 61 8.48 -11.00 -5.35
CA GLY A 61 7.38 -11.10 -4.41
C GLY A 61 7.56 -10.11 -3.25
N PRO A 62 6.57 -9.24 -2.99
CA PRO A 62 6.76 -8.16 -2.02
C PRO A 62 6.89 -8.60 -0.57
N THR A 63 6.55 -9.87 -0.26
CA THR A 63 6.62 -10.50 1.05
C THR A 63 7.08 -11.94 0.92
N SER A 64 7.58 -12.52 2.02
CA SER A 64 7.94 -13.94 2.12
C SER A 64 6.97 -14.65 3.06
N ALA A 65 6.72 -15.94 2.80
CA ALA A 65 5.88 -16.76 3.66
C ALA A 65 6.66 -17.24 4.88
N ALA A 66 6.09 -17.08 6.07
CA ALA A 66 6.59 -17.67 7.29
C ALA A 66 5.49 -18.51 7.94
N GLY A 67 5.85 -19.44 8.82
CA GLY A 67 4.93 -20.44 9.35
C GLY A 67 3.61 -19.94 9.95
N MET A 68 3.52 -18.67 10.36
CA MET A 68 2.32 -18.04 10.90
C MET A 68 1.85 -16.81 10.12
N GLY A 69 2.31 -16.62 8.90
CA GLY A 69 1.89 -15.47 8.07
C GLY A 69 2.99 -14.97 7.14
N GLU A 70 2.83 -13.74 6.69
CA GLU A 70 3.80 -13.07 5.83
C GLU A 70 4.83 -12.29 6.65
N VAL A 71 6.05 -12.25 6.16
CA VAL A 71 7.16 -11.47 6.71
C VAL A 71 7.81 -10.66 5.60
N PRO A 72 8.56 -9.60 5.91
CA PRO A 72 9.36 -8.90 4.90
C PRO A 72 10.37 -9.86 4.28
N LEU A 73 10.71 -9.63 3.01
CA LEU A 73 11.76 -10.38 2.30
C LEU A 73 13.00 -10.54 3.17
N THR A 74 13.48 -11.78 3.28
CA THR A 74 14.70 -12.10 3.99
C THR A 74 15.92 -11.86 3.09
N TRP A 75 17.11 -11.87 3.68
CA TRP A 75 18.35 -11.82 2.90
C TRP A 75 18.52 -13.06 2.02
N ALA A 76 18.01 -14.21 2.44
CA ALA A 76 18.02 -15.43 1.66
C ALA A 76 17.13 -15.30 0.41
N ASP A 77 15.94 -14.73 0.53
CA ASP A 77 15.04 -14.48 -0.60
C ASP A 77 15.69 -13.55 -1.63
N LEU A 78 16.30 -12.46 -1.16
CA LEU A 78 16.97 -11.50 -2.04
C LEU A 78 18.20 -12.10 -2.73
N LEU A 79 18.95 -12.96 -2.03
CA LEU A 79 20.07 -13.67 -2.62
C LEU A 79 19.59 -14.68 -3.69
N ALA A 80 18.54 -15.43 -3.38
CA ALA A 80 17.93 -16.38 -4.31
C ALA A 80 17.39 -15.65 -5.57
N TYR A 81 16.76 -14.49 -5.37
CA TYR A 81 16.28 -13.66 -6.46
C TYR A 81 17.44 -13.22 -7.40
N GLN A 82 18.52 -12.69 -6.82
CA GLN A 82 19.69 -12.29 -7.62
C GLN A 82 20.29 -13.48 -8.42
N GLN A 83 20.37 -14.63 -7.78
CA GLN A 83 20.92 -15.83 -8.43
C GLN A 83 20.00 -16.33 -9.55
N GLY A 84 18.69 -16.37 -9.30
CA GLY A 84 17.70 -16.87 -10.25
C GLY A 84 17.51 -15.96 -11.48
N THR A 85 17.67 -14.65 -11.31
CA THR A 85 17.50 -13.66 -12.39
C THR A 85 18.81 -13.20 -13.01
N ALA A 86 19.97 -13.62 -12.47
CA ALA A 86 21.29 -13.12 -12.82
C ALA A 86 21.44 -11.59 -12.65
N GLN A 87 20.53 -10.95 -11.91
CA GLN A 87 20.63 -9.53 -11.57
C GLN A 87 21.56 -9.33 -10.39
N GLN A 88 22.33 -8.26 -10.42
CA GLN A 88 23.22 -7.89 -9.32
C GLN A 88 22.83 -6.53 -8.77
N PHE A 89 22.55 -6.50 -7.49
CA PHE A 89 22.23 -5.27 -6.77
C PHE A 89 23.37 -4.88 -5.83
N GLN A 90 23.59 -3.59 -5.70
CA GLN A 90 24.50 -3.05 -4.70
C GLN A 90 23.96 -3.28 -3.29
N PRO A 91 24.80 -3.34 -2.26
CA PRO A 91 24.36 -3.59 -0.88
C PRO A 91 23.31 -2.59 -0.36
N TRP A 92 23.33 -1.35 -0.83
CA TRP A 92 22.33 -0.34 -0.45
C TRP A 92 20.98 -0.57 -1.14
N GLU A 93 20.99 -1.08 -2.39
CA GLU A 93 19.78 -1.43 -3.14
C GLU A 93 19.04 -2.59 -2.47
N LEU A 94 19.76 -3.64 -2.09
CA LEU A 94 19.18 -4.77 -1.36
C LEU A 94 18.57 -4.33 -0.03
N ARG A 95 19.26 -3.44 0.70
CA ARG A 95 18.71 -2.86 1.94
C ARG A 95 17.44 -2.06 1.67
N LEU A 96 17.39 -1.32 0.55
CA LEU A 96 16.21 -0.56 0.19
C LEU A 96 15.05 -1.47 -0.22
N ILE A 97 15.29 -2.49 -1.06
CA ILE A 97 14.26 -3.47 -1.44
C ILE A 97 13.66 -4.13 -0.18
N ARG A 98 14.52 -4.57 0.77
CA ARG A 98 14.06 -5.16 2.01
C ARG A 98 13.25 -4.20 2.88
N ARG A 99 13.65 -2.93 2.94
CA ARG A 99 12.88 -1.89 3.63
C ARG A 99 11.52 -1.67 2.97
N LEU A 100 11.47 -1.60 1.64
CA LEU A 100 10.22 -1.46 0.88
C LEU A 100 9.28 -2.65 1.10
N SER A 101 9.82 -3.86 1.20
CA SER A 101 9.07 -5.06 1.59
C SER A 101 8.40 -4.91 2.96
N GLY A 102 9.14 -4.39 3.95
CA GLY A 102 8.58 -4.08 5.28
C GLY A 102 7.48 -3.01 5.23
N GLU A 103 7.67 -1.96 4.43
CA GLU A 103 6.65 -0.92 4.23
C GLU A 103 5.39 -1.50 3.55
N TYR A 104 5.57 -2.38 2.56
CA TYR A 104 4.47 -3.09 1.89
C TYR A 104 3.67 -3.93 2.89
N LEU A 105 4.34 -4.78 3.65
CA LEU A 105 3.69 -5.65 4.63
C LEU A 105 2.95 -4.85 5.70
N SER A 106 3.59 -3.83 6.27
CA SER A 106 2.98 -2.97 7.28
C SER A 106 1.71 -2.30 6.77
N GLU A 107 1.74 -1.82 5.53
CA GLU A 107 0.58 -1.19 4.90
C GLU A 107 -0.50 -2.21 4.55
N SER A 108 -0.15 -3.41 4.07
CA SER A 108 -1.11 -4.46 3.75
C SER A 108 -1.88 -4.93 4.99
N ILE A 109 -1.20 -5.02 6.14
CA ILE A 109 -1.82 -5.35 7.44
C ILE A 109 -2.77 -4.22 7.86
N ARG A 110 -2.29 -2.96 7.81
CA ARG A 110 -3.10 -1.79 8.16
C ARG A 110 -4.34 -1.66 7.28
N ALA A 111 -4.18 -1.92 5.99
CA ALA A 111 -5.23 -1.81 5.00
C ALA A 111 -6.34 -2.87 5.12
N LYS A 112 -6.16 -3.92 5.95
CA LYS A 112 -7.23 -4.87 6.25
C LYS A 112 -8.36 -4.24 7.06
N ALA A 113 -8.07 -3.25 7.90
CA ALA A 113 -9.10 -2.52 8.61
C ALA A 113 -10.03 -1.83 7.59
N ARG A 114 -11.35 -2.02 7.74
CA ARG A 114 -12.35 -1.53 6.78
C ARG A 114 -12.31 -0.02 6.61
N ASP A 115 -12.07 0.70 7.69
CA ASP A 115 -11.97 2.15 7.79
C ASP A 115 -10.54 2.69 7.56
N ALA A 116 -9.59 1.80 7.16
CA ALA A 116 -8.24 2.22 6.89
C ALA A 116 -8.22 3.32 5.82
N ARG A 117 -7.59 4.44 6.16
CA ARG A 117 -7.40 5.56 5.23
C ARG A 117 -6.36 5.20 4.18
N ALA A 118 -6.56 5.67 2.97
CA ALA A 118 -5.59 5.50 1.90
C ALA A 118 -4.25 6.19 2.26
N PRO A 119 -3.09 5.56 1.96
CA PRO A 119 -1.77 6.04 2.39
C PRO A 119 -1.33 7.36 1.72
N TRP A 120 -2.01 7.80 0.68
CA TRP A 120 -1.77 9.09 0.01
C TRP A 120 -2.66 10.23 0.54
N VAL A 121 -3.62 9.93 1.40
CA VAL A 121 -4.43 10.96 2.04
C VAL A 121 -3.61 11.55 3.18
N THR A 122 -3.13 12.76 2.98
CA THR A 122 -2.46 13.53 4.03
C THR A 122 -3.44 13.74 5.19
N GLU A 123 -3.00 13.50 6.41
CA GLU A 123 -3.81 13.86 7.57
C GLU A 123 -4.05 15.37 7.55
N VAL A 124 -5.32 15.74 7.40
CA VAL A 124 -5.73 17.13 7.56
C VAL A 124 -5.49 17.49 9.01
N THR A 125 -4.54 18.38 9.27
CA THR A 125 -4.22 18.83 10.63
C THR A 125 -5.43 19.51 11.27
N ALA A 126 -5.46 19.57 12.59
CA ALA A 126 -6.54 20.27 13.30
C ALA A 126 -6.61 21.75 12.88
N GLU A 127 -5.47 22.36 12.59
CA GLU A 127 -5.35 23.73 12.07
C GLU A 127 -6.02 23.88 10.71
N GLN A 128 -5.71 22.99 9.75
CA GLN A 128 -6.35 23.01 8.43
C GLN A 128 -7.86 22.79 8.50
N ARG A 129 -8.34 21.93 9.41
CA ARG A 129 -9.79 21.76 9.62
C ARG A 129 -10.43 23.03 10.19
N SER A 130 -9.77 23.71 11.13
CA SER A 130 -10.27 24.94 11.70
C SER A 130 -10.31 26.07 10.69
N GLU A 131 -9.30 26.15 9.83
CA GLU A 131 -9.20 27.15 8.78
C GLU A 131 -10.31 26.97 7.72
N VAL A 132 -10.51 25.73 7.23
CA VAL A 132 -11.62 25.42 6.31
C VAL A 132 -12.98 25.67 6.97
N ALA A 133 -13.16 25.33 8.24
CA ALA A 133 -14.39 25.62 8.95
C ALA A 133 -14.63 27.13 9.15
N GLN A 134 -13.58 27.93 9.31
CA GLN A 134 -13.65 29.38 9.36
C GLN A 134 -14.06 29.95 8.00
N GLN A 135 -13.39 29.54 6.93
CA GLN A 135 -13.71 29.95 5.56
C GLN A 135 -15.16 29.63 5.18
N MET A 136 -15.65 28.45 5.53
CA MET A 136 -17.06 28.08 5.32
C MET A 136 -18.01 28.99 6.09
N ARG A 137 -17.72 29.32 7.35
CA ARG A 137 -18.55 30.22 8.17
C ARG A 137 -18.59 31.62 7.58
N ASP A 138 -17.46 32.12 7.10
CA ASP A 138 -17.35 33.46 6.53
C ASP A 138 -18.06 33.53 5.16
N ALA A 139 -17.94 32.49 4.33
CA ALA A 139 -18.70 32.38 3.08
C ALA A 139 -20.22 32.38 3.31
N LEU A 140 -20.71 31.63 4.32
CA LEU A 140 -22.13 31.59 4.67
C LEU A 140 -22.63 32.92 5.24
N ARG A 141 -21.79 33.70 5.92
CA ARG A 141 -22.13 35.05 6.38
C ARG A 141 -22.22 36.09 5.24
N GLY A 142 -21.37 35.94 4.23
CA GLY A 142 -21.38 36.83 3.05
C GLY A 142 -22.55 36.62 2.09
N MET A 143 -23.29 35.52 2.25
CA MET A 143 -24.50 35.18 1.46
C MET A 143 -25.81 35.68 2.09
N ARG A 144 -25.76 36.40 3.20
CA ARG A 144 -26.91 37.08 3.84
C ARG A 144 -26.88 38.58 3.55
#